data_7511cbd5898078d0499448bb4e12065c
#
_entry.id   7511cbd5898078d0499448bb4e12065c
#
_cell.length_a   1.000
_cell.length_b   1.000
_cell.length_c   1.000
_cell.angle_alpha   90.00
_cell.angle_beta   90.00
_cell.angle_gamma   90.00
#
_symmetry.space_group_name_H-M   'P 1'
#
loop_
_entity.id
_entity.type
_entity.pdbx_description
1 polymer ?
#
loop_
_entity_poly.entity_id
_entity_poly.type
_entity_poly.pdbx_seq_one_letter_code
_entity_poly.pdbx_strand_id
1 'polypeptide(L)'
;MKFREATIEDIKQIQVVRNSVKENMLSNPALVTDLDCENFMFHRGKGWVCEIDNRIVGFAIADLKEENIWALFLLPAFEGKGIGKKLQQIMLDWYFSTGKEKVWLGTAPNTRAEKFYLHSGWKQNGMHGKNEVKFEMSKQEWMKIQHSS
;
A
#
# COMPACT_ATOMS: atom_id res chain seq x y z
N MET A 1 -8.13 10.58 14.24
CA MET A 1 -7.43 9.76 13.23
C MET A 1 -6.91 8.49 13.90
N LYS A 2 -7.35 7.37 13.41
CA LYS A 2 -7.01 6.08 14.03
C LYS A 2 -6.44 5.12 13.00
N PHE A 3 -5.26 4.55 13.31
CA PHE A 3 -4.61 3.52 12.48
C PHE A 3 -4.76 2.18 13.20
N ARG A 4 -5.24 1.18 12.51
CA ARG A 4 -5.43 -0.17 13.10
C ARG A 4 -5.34 -1.25 12.03
N GLU A 5 -5.23 -2.51 12.46
CA GLU A 5 -5.28 -3.64 11.52
C GLU A 5 -6.67 -3.72 10.92
N ALA A 6 -6.72 -4.11 9.65
CA ALA A 6 -7.98 -4.27 8.94
C ALA A 6 -8.69 -5.55 9.38
N THR A 7 -10.02 -5.51 9.39
CA THR A 7 -10.86 -6.67 9.68
C THR A 7 -11.71 -7.01 8.45
N ILE A 8 -12.39 -8.14 8.50
CA ILE A 8 -13.19 -8.59 7.36
C ILE A 8 -14.35 -7.62 7.06
N GLU A 9 -14.89 -6.96 8.09
CA GLU A 9 -15.95 -5.97 7.93
C GLU A 9 -15.48 -4.71 7.20
N ASP A 10 -14.17 -4.49 7.11
CA ASP A 10 -13.63 -3.29 6.46
C ASP A 10 -13.57 -3.42 4.93
N ILE A 11 -13.71 -4.63 4.39
CA ILE A 11 -13.49 -4.88 2.96
C ILE A 11 -14.36 -3.99 2.06
N LYS A 12 -15.61 -3.78 2.40
CA LYS A 12 -16.48 -2.94 1.57
C LYS A 12 -15.97 -1.50 1.49
N GLN A 13 -15.56 -0.93 2.60
CA GLN A 13 -15.00 0.43 2.61
C GLN A 13 -13.62 0.48 1.95
N ILE A 14 -12.82 -0.57 2.12
CA ILE A 14 -11.53 -0.69 1.44
C ILE A 14 -11.73 -0.64 -0.08
N GLN A 15 -12.73 -1.35 -0.59
CA GLN A 15 -13.04 -1.31 -2.03
C GLN A 15 -13.52 0.06 -2.49
N VAL A 16 -14.26 0.78 -1.65
CA VAL A 16 -14.66 2.16 -1.96
C VAL A 16 -13.43 3.05 -2.12
N VAL A 17 -12.48 2.94 -1.19
CA VAL A 17 -11.23 3.72 -1.26
C VAL A 17 -10.44 3.35 -2.52
N ARG A 18 -10.28 2.05 -2.78
CA ARG A 18 -9.54 1.57 -3.96
C ARG A 18 -10.12 2.13 -5.25
N ASN A 19 -11.44 2.10 -5.39
CA ASN A 19 -12.12 2.50 -6.61
C ASN A 19 -12.28 4.03 -6.73
N SER A 20 -11.96 4.78 -5.69
CA SER A 20 -12.03 6.24 -5.71
C SER A 20 -10.79 6.90 -6.33
N VAL A 21 -9.70 6.15 -6.48
CA VAL A 21 -8.44 6.69 -6.98
C VAL A 21 -8.46 6.69 -8.50
N LYS A 22 -8.50 7.90 -9.11
CA LYS A 22 -8.61 8.05 -10.55
C LYS A 22 -7.46 7.42 -11.32
N GLU A 23 -6.25 7.51 -10.78
CA GLU A 23 -5.06 6.92 -11.41
C GLU A 23 -5.17 5.39 -11.50
N ASN A 24 -5.97 4.79 -10.64
CA ASN A 24 -6.19 3.34 -10.61
C ASN A 24 -7.27 2.90 -11.59
N MET A 25 -7.98 3.84 -12.22
CA MET A 25 -9.08 3.51 -13.12
C MET A 25 -8.62 3.00 -14.48
N LEU A 26 -7.32 3.00 -14.75
CA LEU A 26 -6.76 2.34 -15.92
C LEU A 26 -6.89 0.82 -15.82
N SER A 27 -7.03 0.30 -14.60
CA SER A 27 -7.32 -1.10 -14.35
C SER A 27 -8.83 -1.26 -14.20
N ASN A 28 -9.36 -2.40 -14.60
CA ASN A 28 -10.78 -2.68 -14.38
C ASN A 28 -11.01 -2.95 -12.88
N PRO A 29 -11.74 -2.08 -12.15
CA PRO A 29 -11.96 -2.27 -10.71
C PRO A 29 -12.66 -3.58 -10.38
N ALA A 30 -13.44 -4.11 -11.32
CA ALA A 30 -14.15 -5.38 -11.12
C ALA A 30 -13.21 -6.59 -11.06
N LEU A 31 -11.92 -6.41 -11.42
CA LEU A 31 -10.94 -7.50 -11.33
C LEU A 31 -10.51 -7.78 -9.90
N VAL A 32 -10.74 -6.85 -8.96
CA VAL A 32 -10.39 -7.07 -7.55
C VAL A 32 -11.68 -7.32 -6.77
N THR A 33 -11.87 -8.56 -6.35
CA THR A 33 -13.08 -8.95 -5.62
C THR A 33 -12.88 -8.83 -4.12
N ASP A 34 -14.00 -8.90 -3.38
CA ASP A 34 -13.94 -8.94 -1.93
C ASP A 34 -13.15 -10.18 -1.45
N LEU A 35 -13.29 -11.29 -2.17
CA LEU A 35 -12.55 -12.50 -1.85
C LEU A 35 -11.05 -12.32 -2.04
N ASP A 36 -10.64 -11.56 -3.06
CA ASP A 36 -9.23 -11.21 -3.26
C ASP A 36 -8.71 -10.42 -2.07
N CYS A 37 -9.47 -9.43 -1.62
CA CYS A 37 -9.09 -8.62 -0.45
C CYS A 37 -8.93 -9.50 0.78
N GLU A 38 -9.89 -10.41 1.02
CA GLU A 38 -9.83 -11.33 2.14
C GLU A 38 -8.58 -12.20 2.08
N ASN A 39 -8.29 -12.76 0.89
CA ASN A 39 -7.15 -13.62 0.70
C ASN A 39 -5.83 -12.90 0.99
N PHE A 40 -5.64 -11.71 0.43
CA PHE A 40 -4.41 -10.96 0.62
C PHE A 40 -4.26 -10.44 2.06
N MET A 41 -5.35 -10.07 2.70
CA MET A 41 -5.31 -9.53 4.06
C MET A 41 -5.13 -10.58 5.14
N PHE A 42 -5.63 -11.80 4.94
CA PHE A 42 -5.68 -12.79 6.01
C PHE A 42 -4.94 -14.09 5.72
N HIS A 43 -4.73 -14.43 4.45
CA HIS A 43 -4.08 -15.69 4.08
C HIS A 43 -2.67 -15.50 3.52
N ARG A 44 -2.40 -14.38 2.86
CA ARG A 44 -1.10 -14.12 2.24
C ARG A 44 -0.30 -13.04 2.94
N GLY A 45 -0.95 -12.21 3.73
CA GLY A 45 -0.27 -11.11 4.38
C GLY A 45 -1.14 -10.45 5.44
N LYS A 46 -1.09 -9.11 5.49
CA LYS A 46 -1.83 -8.34 6.47
C LYS A 46 -2.25 -7.00 5.89
N GLY A 47 -3.34 -6.43 6.42
CA GLY A 47 -3.84 -5.13 6.01
C GLY A 47 -4.05 -4.20 7.20
N TRP A 48 -3.98 -2.91 6.92
CA TRP A 48 -4.20 -1.83 7.90
C TRP A 48 -5.08 -0.76 7.27
N VAL A 49 -5.82 -0.06 8.14
CA VAL A 49 -6.70 1.02 7.70
C VAL A 49 -6.44 2.26 8.54
N CYS A 50 -6.73 3.41 7.94
CA CYS A 50 -6.82 4.69 8.65
C CYS A 50 -8.29 5.08 8.70
N GLU A 51 -8.77 5.37 9.91
CA GLU A 51 -10.17 5.68 10.16
C GLU A 51 -10.27 7.10 10.70
N ILE A 52 -11.17 7.90 10.13
CA ILE A 52 -11.47 9.26 10.59
C ILE A 52 -13.00 9.36 10.70
N ASP A 53 -13.49 9.71 11.87
CA ASP A 53 -14.95 9.84 12.15
C ASP A 53 -15.70 8.57 11.73
N ASN A 54 -15.16 7.43 12.12
CA ASN A 54 -15.74 6.10 11.85
C ASN A 54 -15.82 5.74 10.35
N ARG A 55 -15.03 6.42 9.53
CA ARG A 55 -14.96 6.15 8.09
C ARG A 55 -13.53 5.79 7.71
N ILE A 56 -13.37 4.75 6.91
CA ILE A 56 -12.05 4.38 6.40
C ILE A 56 -11.70 5.30 5.24
N VAL A 57 -10.57 6.00 5.38
CA VAL A 57 -10.09 6.96 4.40
C VAL A 57 -8.84 6.51 3.68
N GLY A 58 -8.21 5.44 4.15
CA GLY A 58 -7.01 4.88 3.53
C GLY A 58 -6.76 3.47 4.02
N PHE A 59 -5.99 2.71 3.24
CA PHE A 59 -5.62 1.35 3.63
C PHE A 59 -4.31 0.93 2.97
N ALA A 60 -3.68 -0.10 3.54
CA ALA A 60 -2.45 -0.67 3.03
C ALA A 60 -2.48 -2.18 3.24
N ILE A 61 -2.01 -2.94 2.26
CA ILE A 61 -1.95 -4.41 2.33
C ILE A 61 -0.60 -4.87 1.80
N ALA A 62 0.10 -5.69 2.59
CA ALA A 62 1.36 -6.32 2.19
C ALA A 62 1.14 -7.81 1.96
N ASP A 63 1.77 -8.33 0.91
CA ASP A 63 1.71 -9.73 0.52
C ASP A 63 3.05 -10.40 0.81
N LEU A 64 3.05 -11.38 1.69
CA LEU A 64 4.27 -12.12 2.04
C LEU A 64 4.65 -13.15 0.99
N LYS A 65 3.68 -13.64 0.22
CA LYS A 65 3.94 -14.69 -0.77
C LYS A 65 4.75 -14.16 -1.95
N GLU A 66 4.33 -13.05 -2.55
CA GLU A 66 5.04 -12.42 -3.66
C GLU A 66 6.02 -11.35 -3.19
N GLU A 67 6.08 -11.10 -1.89
CA GLU A 67 6.99 -10.13 -1.27
C GLU A 67 6.79 -8.72 -1.82
N ASN A 68 5.52 -8.30 -1.91
CA ASN A 68 5.20 -6.99 -2.46
C ASN A 68 4.17 -6.23 -1.63
N ILE A 69 4.08 -4.94 -1.94
CA ILE A 69 2.99 -4.11 -1.46
C ILE A 69 1.86 -4.29 -2.46
N TRP A 70 0.79 -4.95 -2.02
CA TRP A 70 -0.34 -5.22 -2.89
C TRP A 70 -1.22 -3.99 -3.07
N ALA A 71 -1.30 -3.15 -2.04
CA ALA A 71 -2.13 -1.95 -2.10
C ALA A 71 -1.67 -0.92 -1.07
N LEU A 72 -1.77 0.36 -1.43
CA LEU A 72 -1.65 1.51 -0.53
C LEU A 72 -2.42 2.65 -1.19
N PHE A 73 -3.63 2.89 -0.72
CA PHE A 73 -4.55 3.87 -1.31
C PHE A 73 -5.20 4.76 -0.27
N LEU A 74 -5.48 6.00 -0.68
CA LEU A 74 -6.21 6.98 0.13
C LEU A 74 -7.37 7.54 -0.68
N LEU A 75 -8.44 7.92 0.00
CA LEU A 75 -9.46 8.76 -0.63
C LEU A 75 -8.78 10.06 -1.08
N PRO A 76 -9.08 10.54 -2.31
CA PRO A 76 -8.41 11.75 -2.83
C PRO A 76 -8.46 12.96 -1.88
N ALA A 77 -9.56 13.15 -1.17
CA ALA A 77 -9.71 14.28 -0.25
C ALA A 77 -8.75 14.21 0.96
N PHE A 78 -8.14 13.06 1.20
CA PHE A 78 -7.27 12.85 2.36
C PHE A 78 -5.79 12.72 1.99
N GLU A 79 -5.45 12.96 0.73
CA GLU A 79 -4.06 12.97 0.29
C GLU A 79 -3.34 14.20 0.83
N GLY A 80 -2.01 14.09 0.95
CA GLY A 80 -1.17 15.21 1.40
C GLY A 80 -1.24 15.50 2.88
N LYS A 81 -1.81 14.61 3.69
CA LYS A 81 -1.96 14.82 5.15
C LYS A 81 -1.07 13.88 5.98
N GLY A 82 -0.17 13.14 5.34
CA GLY A 82 0.72 12.22 6.04
C GLY A 82 0.14 10.84 6.33
N ILE A 83 -1.09 10.57 5.91
CA ILE A 83 -1.75 9.28 6.16
C ILE A 83 -1.04 8.14 5.42
N GLY A 84 -0.71 8.36 4.14
CA GLY A 84 -0.01 7.35 3.35
C GLY A 84 1.35 7.01 3.93
N LYS A 85 2.08 8.02 4.38
CA LYS A 85 3.38 7.83 5.01
C LYS A 85 3.27 6.99 6.29
N LYS A 86 2.25 7.26 7.09
CA LYS A 86 2.02 6.52 8.35
C LYS A 86 1.60 5.08 8.08
N LEU A 87 0.71 4.87 7.11
CA LEU A 87 0.31 3.52 6.72
C LEU A 87 1.50 2.73 6.20
N GLN A 88 2.35 3.36 5.37
CA GLN A 88 3.55 2.73 4.86
C GLN A 88 4.49 2.34 6.01
N GLN A 89 4.67 3.23 6.98
CA GLN A 89 5.53 2.96 8.12
C GLN A 89 5.06 1.74 8.90
N ILE A 90 3.78 1.70 9.24
CA ILE A 90 3.20 0.58 10.00
C ILE A 90 3.35 -0.73 9.21
N MET A 91 3.02 -0.69 7.93
CA MET A 91 3.07 -1.86 7.06
C MET A 91 4.49 -2.40 6.89
N LEU A 92 5.47 -1.53 6.60
CA LEU A 92 6.84 -1.98 6.37
C LEU A 92 7.53 -2.42 7.66
N ASP A 93 7.23 -1.77 8.78
CA ASP A 93 7.76 -2.22 10.07
C ASP A 93 7.30 -3.65 10.37
N TRP A 94 6.02 -3.93 10.13
CA TRP A 94 5.50 -5.28 10.29
C TRP A 94 6.12 -6.25 9.28
N TYR A 95 6.13 -5.86 8.01
CA TYR A 95 6.61 -6.71 6.92
C TYR A 95 8.04 -7.19 7.19
N PHE A 96 8.94 -6.25 7.51
CA PHE A 96 10.33 -6.61 7.76
C PHE A 96 10.53 -7.33 9.09
N SER A 97 9.59 -7.21 10.04
CA SER A 97 9.66 -7.95 11.29
C SER A 97 9.41 -9.45 11.09
N THR A 98 8.82 -9.85 9.97
CA THR A 98 8.53 -11.26 9.68
C THR A 98 9.75 -12.03 9.17
N GLY A 99 10.89 -11.38 8.99
CA GLY A 99 12.12 -12.01 8.47
C GLY A 99 12.39 -11.76 7.00
N LYS A 100 11.53 -11.01 6.33
CA LYS A 100 11.74 -10.66 4.93
C LYS A 100 12.87 -9.64 4.79
N GLU A 101 13.62 -9.72 3.70
CA GLU A 101 14.75 -8.82 3.44
C GLU A 101 14.48 -7.81 2.34
N LYS A 102 13.50 -8.06 1.48
CA LYS A 102 13.16 -7.19 0.35
C LYS A 102 11.67 -7.13 0.13
N VAL A 103 11.22 -6.02 -0.44
CA VAL A 103 9.83 -5.82 -0.85
C VAL A 103 9.83 -5.03 -2.16
N TRP A 104 8.86 -5.30 -3.02
CA TRP A 104 8.70 -4.55 -4.25
C TRP A 104 7.26 -4.10 -4.44
N LEU A 105 7.06 -3.19 -5.39
CA LEU A 105 5.73 -2.78 -5.81
C LEU A 105 5.78 -2.33 -7.26
N GLY A 106 4.62 -2.36 -7.91
CA GLY A 106 4.41 -1.78 -9.21
C GLY A 106 3.43 -0.63 -9.11
N THR A 107 3.70 0.46 -9.84
CA THR A 107 2.78 1.60 -9.87
C THR A 107 2.82 2.27 -11.23
N ALA A 108 1.71 2.91 -11.62
CA ALA A 108 1.64 3.58 -12.91
C ALA A 108 2.61 4.76 -12.97
N PRO A 109 3.29 4.96 -14.10
CA PRO A 109 4.21 6.10 -14.25
C PRO A 109 3.44 7.42 -14.34
N ASN A 110 4.13 8.51 -13.99
CA ASN A 110 3.61 9.88 -14.08
C ASN A 110 2.37 10.09 -13.19
N THR A 111 2.30 9.38 -12.08
CA THR A 111 1.21 9.49 -11.12
C THR A 111 1.69 10.04 -9.79
N ARG A 112 0.74 10.42 -8.94
CA ARG A 112 1.01 10.86 -7.59
C ARG A 112 1.67 9.72 -6.78
N ALA A 113 1.25 8.48 -7.01
CA ALA A 113 1.81 7.31 -6.34
C ALA A 113 3.30 7.16 -6.65
N GLU A 114 3.68 7.30 -7.92
CA GLU A 114 5.09 7.22 -8.31
C GLU A 114 5.94 8.25 -7.53
N LYS A 115 5.46 9.49 -7.47
CA LYS A 115 6.16 10.56 -6.74
C LYS A 115 6.26 10.24 -5.25
N PHE A 116 5.18 9.71 -4.68
CA PHE A 116 5.16 9.32 -3.27
C PHE A 116 6.27 8.30 -2.96
N TYR A 117 6.40 7.26 -3.79
CA TYR A 117 7.41 6.24 -3.54
C TYR A 117 8.83 6.75 -3.75
N LEU A 118 9.05 7.59 -4.75
CA LEU A 118 10.36 8.23 -4.93
C LEU A 118 10.74 9.07 -3.70
N HIS A 119 9.80 9.87 -3.19
CA HIS A 119 10.04 10.69 -2.00
C HIS A 119 10.21 9.86 -0.72
N SER A 120 9.65 8.66 -0.70
CA SER A 120 9.75 7.78 0.46
C SER A 120 11.03 6.95 0.47
N GLY A 121 11.89 7.10 -0.53
CA GLY A 121 13.19 6.42 -0.56
C GLY A 121 13.21 5.10 -1.30
N TRP A 122 12.13 4.74 -2.00
CA TRP A 122 12.11 3.54 -2.82
C TRP A 122 13.01 3.71 -4.04
N LYS A 123 13.65 2.64 -4.45
CA LYS A 123 14.52 2.64 -5.62
C LYS A 123 13.80 2.06 -6.83
N GLN A 124 13.82 2.80 -7.93
CA GLN A 124 13.25 2.33 -9.17
C GLN A 124 14.15 1.21 -9.74
N ASN A 125 13.53 0.10 -10.14
CA ASN A 125 14.23 -1.03 -10.72
C ASN A 125 13.45 -1.60 -11.91
N GLY A 126 13.46 -0.84 -13.01
CA GLY A 126 12.84 -1.27 -14.25
C GLY A 126 11.32 -1.16 -14.25
N MET A 127 10.72 -2.02 -15.04
CA MET A 127 9.27 -2.05 -15.24
C MET A 127 8.69 -3.36 -14.75
N HIS A 128 7.46 -3.30 -14.29
CA HIS A 128 6.67 -4.48 -14.00
C HIS A 128 5.57 -4.59 -15.06
N GLY A 129 5.70 -5.58 -15.93
CA GLY A 129 4.80 -5.67 -17.07
C GLY A 129 5.02 -4.51 -18.04
N LYS A 130 3.98 -4.16 -18.80
CA LYS A 130 4.08 -3.13 -19.84
C LYS A 130 3.81 -1.71 -19.34
N ASN A 131 3.08 -1.58 -18.24
CA ASN A 131 2.49 -0.30 -17.84
C ASN A 131 2.85 0.17 -16.44
N GLU A 132 3.69 -0.54 -15.73
CA GLU A 132 4.04 -0.15 -14.36
C GLU A 132 5.53 0.01 -14.16
N VAL A 133 5.90 1.01 -13.36
CA VAL A 133 7.26 1.18 -12.88
C VAL A 133 7.41 0.29 -11.65
N LYS A 134 8.53 -0.43 -11.58
CA LYS A 134 8.83 -1.29 -10.42
C LYS A 134 9.73 -0.56 -9.44
N PHE A 135 9.35 -0.59 -8.17
CA PHE A 135 10.14 -0.04 -7.07
C PHE A 135 10.50 -1.15 -6.09
N GLU A 136 11.67 -1.01 -5.47
CA GLU A 136 12.16 -1.97 -4.48
C GLU A 136 12.67 -1.25 -3.24
N MET A 137 12.57 -1.95 -2.10
CA MET A 137 13.08 -1.48 -0.82
C MET A 137 13.66 -2.68 -0.08
N SER A 138 14.90 -2.56 0.42
CA SER A 138 15.48 -3.59 1.28
C SER A 138 15.19 -3.25 2.74
N LYS A 139 15.25 -4.27 3.59
CA LYS A 139 15.12 -4.07 5.03
C LYS A 139 16.17 -3.08 5.53
N GLN A 140 17.41 -3.22 5.07
CA GLN A 140 18.50 -2.34 5.47
C GLN A 140 18.23 -0.89 5.08
N GLU A 141 17.74 -0.66 3.86
CA GLU A 141 17.38 0.69 3.38
C GLU A 141 16.25 1.27 4.22
N TRP A 142 15.24 0.47 4.53
CA TRP A 142 14.12 0.93 5.35
C TRP A 142 14.57 1.32 6.76
N MET A 143 15.44 0.51 7.36
CA MET A 143 15.98 0.80 8.69
C MET A 143 16.76 2.12 8.70
N LYS A 144 17.53 2.41 7.65
CA LYS A 144 18.26 3.66 7.53
C LYS A 144 17.32 4.86 7.42
N ILE A 145 16.26 4.73 6.63
CA ILE A 145 15.26 5.79 6.46
C ILE A 145 14.60 6.11 7.81
N GLN A 146 14.24 5.08 8.57
CA GLN A 146 13.62 5.25 9.88
C GLN A 146 14.53 6.00 10.86
N HIS A 147 15.84 5.72 10.83
CA HIS A 147 16.79 6.31 11.78
C HIS A 147 17.28 7.70 11.38
N SER A 148 17.07 8.12 10.15
CA SER A 148 17.54 9.41 9.65
C SER A 148 16.53 10.54 9.81
N SER A 149 15.32 10.24 10.25
CA SER A 149 14.26 11.26 10.38
C SER A 149 14.12 11.83 11.80
#